data_6de76ffd673968743d65eaa5837bc361
#
_entry.id   6de76ffd673968743d65eaa5837bc361
#
_cell.length_a   1.000
_cell.length_b   1.000
_cell.length_c   1.000
_cell.angle_alpha   90.00
_cell.angle_beta   90.00
_cell.angle_gamma   90.00
#
_symmetry.space_group_name_H-M   'P 1'
#
loop_
_entity.id
_entity.type
_entity.pdbx_description
1 polymer ?
#
loop_
_entity_poly.entity_id
_entity_poly.type
_entity_poly.pdbx_seq_one_letter_code
_entity_poly.pdbx_strand_id
1 'polypeptide(L)'
;AVLLCYCLTGCGTIQHKSSTDTAQAQGTKAPPKTADDFSISSDSENETVDETSSADATTPSASESESVTQQELLTGAAALYSNGQEISFDPSWQYADFSAINSGTATIYLADSDRKDIVVGVNAGHGTSGGASVKTQCHPDGSPKTTGGSTAQGATYATAVSGGMTFNDGTAESTVTLQMAQILKDKLLAQGYDVLMVRNSDDVQLDNVARTVLCNNVADCHISLHWDGDGLGYDKGCFYISVPDGLKSMEPVASHWQEHDALGASLVEGLRTEGMTIYQNGSMNIDLTQTSYSTIPSVDMELGNASSDHSDSTLNSLADGLVLGLNAYFGN
;
A
#
# COMPACT_ATOMS: atom_id res chain seq x y z
N ALA A 1 56.16 -25.18 -3.97
CA ALA A 1 55.36 -26.13 -3.23
C ALA A 1 53.90 -26.02 -3.72
N VAL A 2 53.47 -27.01 -4.50
CA VAL A 2 52.11 -27.14 -5.02
C VAL A 2 51.34 -27.96 -4.03
N LEU A 3 50.21 -27.45 -3.56
CA LEU A 3 49.28 -28.20 -2.71
C LEU A 3 48.02 -28.51 -3.52
N LEU A 4 47.86 -29.80 -3.89
CA LEU A 4 46.67 -30.35 -4.49
C LEU A 4 45.57 -30.52 -3.40
N CYS A 5 44.37 -30.02 -3.63
CA CYS A 5 43.19 -30.34 -2.84
C CYS A 5 42.25 -31.23 -3.64
N TYR A 6 41.99 -32.43 -3.10
CA TYR A 6 41.11 -33.46 -3.67
C TYR A 6 39.64 -33.09 -3.44
N CYS A 7 38.83 -33.10 -4.50
CA CYS A 7 37.38 -33.13 -4.44
C CYS A 7 36.90 -34.56 -4.22
N LEU A 8 36.11 -34.77 -3.14
CA LEU A 8 35.35 -35.99 -2.95
C LEU A 8 33.90 -35.74 -3.38
N THR A 9 33.50 -36.38 -4.46
CA THR A 9 32.11 -36.49 -4.92
C THR A 9 31.41 -37.60 -4.13
N GLY A 10 30.39 -37.22 -3.36
CA GLY A 10 29.46 -38.15 -2.71
C GLY A 10 28.14 -38.15 -3.46
N CYS A 11 27.87 -39.20 -4.22
CA CYS A 11 26.59 -39.48 -4.87
C CYS A 11 25.68 -40.23 -3.86
N GLY A 12 24.60 -39.61 -3.40
CA GLY A 12 23.58 -40.20 -2.57
C GLY A 12 22.23 -40.25 -3.28
N THR A 13 21.87 -41.41 -3.78
CA THR A 13 20.58 -41.76 -4.37
C THR A 13 19.52 -41.85 -3.27
N ILE A 14 18.47 -41.01 -3.31
CA ILE A 14 17.27 -41.17 -2.47
C ILE A 14 16.15 -41.75 -3.31
N GLN A 15 15.69 -42.95 -2.90
CA GLN A 15 14.56 -43.66 -3.50
C GLN A 15 13.23 -43.05 -3.04
N HIS A 16 12.37 -42.75 -4.00
CA HIS A 16 10.95 -42.44 -3.79
C HIS A 16 10.19 -43.69 -3.34
N LYS A 17 9.48 -43.57 -2.21
CA LYS A 17 8.39 -44.48 -1.86
C LYS A 17 7.07 -43.79 -2.11
N SER A 18 6.30 -44.25 -3.08
CA SER A 18 4.92 -43.91 -3.31
C SER A 18 4.03 -44.70 -2.32
N SER A 19 3.15 -44.02 -1.62
CA SER A 19 2.00 -44.64 -0.98
C SER A 19 0.74 -43.90 -1.43
N THR A 20 -0.04 -44.60 -2.23
CA THR A 20 -1.43 -44.27 -2.56
C THR A 20 -2.31 -44.68 -1.36
N ASP A 21 -3.04 -43.73 -0.80
CA ASP A 21 -4.22 -44.05 -0.01
C ASP A 21 -5.38 -43.16 -0.45
N THR A 22 -6.41 -43.87 -0.93
CA THR A 22 -7.69 -43.34 -1.40
C THR A 22 -8.64 -43.34 -0.21
N ALA A 23 -9.11 -42.15 0.19
CA ALA A 23 -10.26 -42.06 1.10
C ALA A 23 -11.34 -41.18 0.48
N GLN A 24 -12.46 -41.82 0.14
CA GLN A 24 -13.73 -41.18 -0.20
C GLN A 24 -14.34 -40.56 1.06
N ALA A 25 -14.77 -39.31 1.00
CA ALA A 25 -15.70 -38.73 1.95
C ALA A 25 -16.91 -38.14 1.20
N GLN A 26 -18.07 -38.60 1.63
CA GLN A 26 -19.39 -38.32 1.11
C GLN A 26 -19.81 -36.87 1.40
N GLY A 27 -20.52 -36.27 0.43
CA GLY A 27 -21.13 -34.97 0.55
C GLY A 27 -22.36 -34.93 1.46
N THR A 28 -22.51 -33.86 2.18
CA THR A 28 -23.79 -33.42 2.74
C THR A 28 -24.15 -32.05 2.21
N LYS A 29 -25.30 -32.04 1.56
CA LYS A 29 -25.96 -30.93 0.90
C LYS A 29 -26.74 -30.14 1.96
N ALA A 30 -26.57 -28.84 2.08
CA ALA A 30 -27.45 -27.96 2.83
C ALA A 30 -28.47 -27.28 1.90
N PRO A 31 -29.69 -27.01 2.34
CA PRO A 31 -30.80 -26.56 1.49
C PRO A 31 -30.81 -25.03 1.33
N PRO A 32 -31.50 -24.52 0.27
CA PRO A 32 -31.58 -23.10 -0.03
C PRO A 32 -32.63 -22.39 0.85
N LYS A 33 -32.32 -21.14 1.25
CA LYS A 33 -33.30 -20.24 1.87
C LYS A 33 -34.00 -19.39 0.81
N THR A 34 -35.30 -19.42 0.90
CA THR A 34 -36.29 -18.70 0.10
C THR A 34 -36.27 -17.19 0.42
N ALA A 35 -36.46 -16.41 -0.62
CA ALA A 35 -36.73 -14.97 -0.57
C ALA A 35 -38.17 -14.75 -0.09
N ASP A 36 -38.39 -13.81 0.82
CA ASP A 36 -39.70 -13.25 1.12
C ASP A 36 -39.77 -11.80 0.60
N ASP A 37 -40.82 -11.64 -0.17
CA ASP A 37 -41.34 -10.50 -0.86
C ASP A 37 -41.93 -9.47 0.14
N PHE A 38 -41.64 -8.19 -0.02
CA PHE A 38 -42.37 -7.14 0.67
C PHE A 38 -42.75 -6.04 -0.31
N SER A 39 -44.01 -6.06 -0.66
CA SER A 39 -44.69 -5.10 -1.51
C SER A 39 -44.98 -3.78 -0.78
N ILE A 40 -44.72 -2.69 -1.49
CA ILE A 40 -45.04 -1.32 -1.07
C ILE A 40 -46.40 -0.93 -1.67
N SER A 41 -47.30 -0.45 -0.84
CA SER A 41 -48.47 0.27 -1.25
C SER A 41 -48.25 1.79 -1.17
N SER A 42 -48.56 2.44 -2.27
CA SER A 42 -48.66 3.89 -2.43
C SER A 42 -49.97 4.41 -1.87
N ASP A 43 -49.96 5.53 -1.17
CA ASP A 43 -51.15 6.40 -1.15
C ASP A 43 -50.70 7.87 -1.24
N SER A 44 -51.30 8.53 -2.18
CA SER A 44 -51.25 9.95 -2.47
C SER A 44 -52.44 10.65 -1.82
N GLU A 45 -52.23 11.78 -1.15
CA GLU A 45 -53.29 12.78 -1.02
C GLU A 45 -52.76 14.18 -1.27
N ASN A 46 -53.53 14.89 -2.04
CA ASN A 46 -53.38 16.21 -2.61
C ASN A 46 -54.36 17.15 -1.86
N GLU A 47 -53.91 18.30 -1.37
CA GLU A 47 -54.79 19.41 -1.06
C GLU A 47 -54.22 20.74 -1.52
N THR A 48 -54.98 21.37 -2.38
CA THR A 48 -54.94 22.78 -2.82
C THR A 48 -55.88 23.62 -1.98
N VAL A 49 -55.56 24.90 -1.71
CA VAL A 49 -56.41 26.11 -1.65
C VAL A 49 -55.45 27.28 -1.37
N ASP A 50 -55.37 28.31 -2.07
CA ASP A 50 -56.14 29.34 -2.74
C ASP A 50 -55.81 30.75 -2.19
N GLU A 51 -55.72 31.66 -3.10
CA GLU A 51 -55.38 33.08 -3.18
C GLU A 51 -55.84 34.00 -2.02
N THR A 52 -55.07 35.10 -1.80
CA THR A 52 -55.47 36.47 -2.26
C THR A 52 -54.41 37.53 -1.92
N SER A 53 -53.96 38.24 -2.97
CA SER A 53 -53.88 39.70 -3.16
C SER A 53 -53.52 40.66 -2.04
N SER A 54 -52.43 41.45 -2.16
CA SER A 54 -52.56 42.91 -2.42
C SER A 54 -51.19 43.57 -2.60
N ALA A 55 -51.07 44.42 -3.60
CA ALA A 55 -49.93 45.21 -3.94
C ALA A 55 -49.66 46.34 -2.93
N ASP A 56 -48.38 46.70 -2.76
CA ASP A 56 -47.97 48.11 -2.81
C ASP A 56 -46.49 48.25 -3.24
N ALA A 57 -46.26 49.22 -4.07
CA ALA A 57 -45.00 49.52 -4.72
C ALA A 57 -44.18 50.53 -3.88
N THR A 58 -42.90 50.20 -3.69
CA THR A 58 -41.85 51.24 -3.58
C THR A 58 -40.49 50.66 -3.92
N THR A 59 -39.91 51.01 -5.03
CA THR A 59 -38.47 51.06 -5.30
C THR A 59 -37.95 52.42 -4.78
N PRO A 60 -36.70 52.58 -4.30
CA PRO A 60 -35.46 52.06 -4.78
C PRO A 60 -34.42 51.73 -3.68
N SER A 61 -33.51 50.94 -3.95
CA SER A 61 -32.06 51.22 -3.66
C SER A 61 -31.19 50.10 -4.19
N ALA A 62 -30.26 50.50 -5.04
CA ALA A 62 -29.15 49.65 -5.38
C ALA A 62 -28.41 49.20 -4.09
N SER A 63 -28.49 47.93 -3.74
CA SER A 63 -27.56 47.32 -2.80
C SER A 63 -26.52 46.57 -3.63
N GLU A 64 -25.29 47.01 -3.44
CA GLU A 64 -24.09 46.31 -3.87
C GLU A 64 -24.21 44.84 -3.53
N SER A 65 -24.16 44.01 -4.58
CA SER A 65 -23.95 42.58 -4.44
C SER A 65 -22.56 42.37 -3.88
N GLU A 66 -22.42 42.35 -2.57
CA GLU A 66 -21.25 41.72 -1.95
C GLU A 66 -21.26 40.25 -2.44
N SER A 67 -20.37 39.93 -3.35
CA SER A 67 -19.98 38.56 -3.63
C SER A 67 -19.32 38.01 -2.37
N VAL A 68 -20.12 37.40 -1.51
CA VAL A 68 -19.60 36.53 -0.47
C VAL A 68 -18.97 35.35 -1.21
N THR A 69 -17.69 35.43 -1.43
CA THR A 69 -16.86 34.27 -1.75
C THR A 69 -17.06 33.33 -0.58
N GLN A 70 -17.84 32.27 -0.77
CA GLN A 70 -17.82 31.13 0.14
C GLN A 70 -16.38 30.62 0.15
N GLN A 71 -15.64 30.97 1.18
CA GLN A 71 -14.35 30.36 1.45
C GLN A 71 -14.66 28.92 1.80
N GLU A 72 -14.39 28.03 0.89
CA GLU A 72 -14.58 26.60 1.09
C GLU A 72 -13.78 26.20 2.34
N LEU A 73 -14.44 25.67 3.35
CA LEU A 73 -13.79 25.25 4.59
C LEU A 73 -12.87 24.07 4.25
N LEU A 74 -11.57 24.24 4.40
CA LEU A 74 -10.60 23.17 4.17
C LEU A 74 -10.86 22.03 5.17
N THR A 75 -10.89 20.81 4.66
CA THR A 75 -11.11 19.56 5.42
C THR A 75 -9.92 18.61 5.23
N GLY A 76 -9.88 17.53 6.01
CA GLY A 76 -8.85 16.50 5.90
C GLY A 76 -7.43 17.05 6.02
N ALA A 77 -6.53 16.54 5.21
CA ALA A 77 -5.11 16.94 5.22
C ALA A 77 -4.92 18.42 4.84
N ALA A 78 -5.79 19.00 4.00
CA ALA A 78 -5.71 20.41 3.61
C ALA A 78 -5.96 21.39 4.78
N ALA A 79 -6.65 20.95 5.83
CA ALA A 79 -6.81 21.74 7.04
C ALA A 79 -5.55 21.75 7.92
N LEU A 80 -4.66 20.76 7.75
CA LEU A 80 -3.48 20.55 8.58
C LEU A 80 -2.17 20.92 7.89
N TYR A 81 -2.10 20.77 6.56
CA TYR A 81 -0.86 20.86 5.79
C TYR A 81 -1.01 21.78 4.58
N SER A 82 0.11 22.33 4.13
CA SER A 82 0.23 23.03 2.86
C SER A 82 0.72 22.07 1.76
N ASN A 83 0.28 22.30 0.52
CA ASN A 83 0.76 21.50 -0.62
C ASN A 83 2.29 21.60 -0.77
N GLY A 84 2.96 20.46 -0.87
CA GLY A 84 4.42 20.37 -0.95
C GLY A 84 5.14 20.55 0.40
N GLN A 85 4.42 20.51 1.53
CA GLN A 85 5.03 20.62 2.85
C GLN A 85 5.87 19.40 3.18
N GLU A 86 7.07 19.63 3.70
CA GLU A 86 7.90 18.59 4.29
C GLU A 86 7.41 18.22 5.69
N ILE A 87 7.32 16.91 5.96
CA ILE A 87 6.91 16.32 7.22
C ILE A 87 8.12 15.63 7.83
N SER A 88 8.60 16.16 8.94
CA SER A 88 9.70 15.56 9.72
C SER A 88 9.19 14.42 10.60
N PHE A 89 10.07 13.47 10.88
CA PHE A 89 9.84 12.42 11.86
C PHE A 89 9.70 13.01 13.25
N ASP A 90 8.67 12.61 14.01
CA ASP A 90 8.46 13.02 15.39
C ASP A 90 8.82 11.86 16.34
N PRO A 91 9.83 12.03 17.21
CA PRO A 91 10.26 10.99 18.14
C PRO A 91 9.21 10.66 19.23
N SER A 92 8.16 11.44 19.36
CA SER A 92 7.06 11.17 20.29
C SER A 92 5.99 10.20 19.73
N TRP A 93 6.02 9.91 18.43
CA TRP A 93 5.06 8.98 17.81
C TRP A 93 5.25 7.56 18.29
N GLN A 94 4.17 6.79 18.29
CA GLN A 94 4.22 5.37 18.65
C GLN A 94 5.21 4.62 17.76
N TYR A 95 6.04 3.78 18.34
CA TYR A 95 7.12 3.02 17.69
C TYR A 95 8.32 3.85 17.17
N ALA A 96 8.36 5.15 17.38
CA ALA A 96 9.47 6.00 16.92
C ALA A 96 10.83 5.53 17.46
N ASP A 97 10.89 5.05 18.70
CA ASP A 97 12.12 4.58 19.38
C ASP A 97 12.78 3.37 18.69
N PHE A 98 12.06 2.66 17.79
CA PHE A 98 12.60 1.54 17.04
C PHE A 98 13.32 1.94 15.76
N SER A 99 13.19 3.19 15.33
CA SER A 99 13.90 3.71 14.16
C SER A 99 15.35 4.07 14.51
N ALA A 100 16.26 3.78 13.59
CA ALA A 100 17.69 4.08 13.70
C ALA A 100 18.15 5.14 12.69
N ILE A 101 17.39 5.38 11.59
CA ILE A 101 17.66 6.41 10.57
C ILE A 101 16.35 7.17 10.34
N ASN A 102 16.28 8.40 10.87
CA ASN A 102 15.04 9.18 10.90
C ASN A 102 15.24 10.71 10.78
N SER A 103 16.34 11.13 10.19
CA SER A 103 16.65 12.56 10.00
C SER A 103 16.11 13.15 8.68
N GLY A 104 15.53 12.31 7.82
CA GLY A 104 14.90 12.72 6.58
C GLY A 104 13.47 13.24 6.77
N THR A 105 12.87 13.67 5.66
CA THR A 105 11.48 14.18 5.61
C THR A 105 10.68 13.43 4.54
N ALA A 106 9.38 13.24 4.79
CA ALA A 106 8.41 12.93 3.76
C ALA A 106 7.81 14.23 3.21
N THR A 107 7.14 14.20 2.06
CA THR A 107 6.49 15.39 1.49
C THR A 107 5.02 15.11 1.25
N ILE A 108 4.12 15.95 1.78
CA ILE A 108 2.69 15.86 1.53
C ILE A 108 2.31 16.68 0.31
N TYR A 109 1.55 16.10 -0.61
CA TYR A 109 0.95 16.77 -1.76
C TYR A 109 -0.57 16.71 -1.64
N LEU A 110 -1.24 17.81 -1.93
CA LEU A 110 -2.68 17.97 -1.82
C LEU A 110 -3.31 17.99 -3.21
N ALA A 111 -4.41 17.29 -3.39
CA ALA A 111 -5.19 17.37 -4.63
C ALA A 111 -5.81 18.77 -4.79
N ASP A 112 -5.83 19.27 -6.01
CA ASP A 112 -6.34 20.60 -6.34
C ASP A 112 -7.88 20.63 -6.46
N SER A 113 -8.51 19.51 -6.81
CA SER A 113 -9.96 19.40 -7.05
C SER A 113 -10.49 18.01 -6.66
N ASP A 114 -11.80 17.92 -6.54
CA ASP A 114 -12.54 16.66 -6.28
C ASP A 114 -11.97 15.85 -5.10
N ARG A 115 -11.56 16.57 -4.07
CA ARG A 115 -10.84 16.03 -2.92
C ARG A 115 -11.65 14.96 -2.21
N LYS A 116 -11.01 13.82 -1.97
CA LYS A 116 -11.58 12.69 -1.23
C LYS A 116 -11.31 12.77 0.28
N ASP A 117 -10.43 13.70 0.71
CA ASP A 117 -9.91 13.79 2.08
C ASP A 117 -9.29 12.47 2.58
N ILE A 118 -8.65 11.74 1.67
CA ILE A 118 -7.91 10.50 1.92
C ILE A 118 -6.46 10.74 1.54
N VAL A 119 -5.54 10.45 2.45
CA VAL A 119 -4.09 10.53 2.23
C VAL A 119 -3.52 9.14 1.95
N VAL A 120 -2.94 8.96 0.78
CA VAL A 120 -2.23 7.74 0.40
C VAL A 120 -0.73 7.92 0.66
N GLY A 121 -0.17 7.14 1.58
CA GLY A 121 1.27 7.04 1.80
C GLY A 121 1.91 6.23 0.68
N VAL A 122 2.67 6.87 -0.21
CA VAL A 122 3.41 6.24 -1.31
C VAL A 122 4.88 6.16 -0.94
N ASN A 123 5.37 4.94 -0.75
CA ASN A 123 6.72 4.65 -0.33
C ASN A 123 7.51 4.01 -1.48
N ALA A 124 8.31 4.79 -2.17
CA ALA A 124 9.30 4.27 -3.11
C ALA A 124 10.33 3.42 -2.34
N GLY A 125 10.40 2.12 -2.61
CA GLY A 125 11.30 1.19 -1.91
C GLY A 125 12.77 1.58 -2.02
N HIS A 126 13.58 1.20 -1.02
CA HIS A 126 15.03 1.46 -0.98
C HIS A 126 15.42 2.96 -0.90
N GLY A 127 16.59 3.34 -1.41
CA GLY A 127 17.03 4.75 -1.50
C GLY A 127 17.29 5.40 -0.13
N THR A 128 18.02 4.69 0.76
CA THR A 128 18.58 5.24 2.01
C THR A 128 20.07 4.93 2.06
N SER A 129 20.89 5.94 1.87
CA SER A 129 22.36 5.81 1.95
C SER A 129 22.80 5.31 3.34
N GLY A 130 23.61 4.24 3.37
CA GLY A 130 24.05 3.61 4.61
C GLY A 130 23.03 2.66 5.25
N GLY A 131 21.77 2.61 4.79
CA GLY A 131 20.70 1.80 5.37
C GLY A 131 21.01 0.31 5.47
N ALA A 132 21.76 -0.22 4.49
CA ALA A 132 22.18 -1.62 4.46
C ALA A 132 23.13 -2.02 5.62
N SER A 133 23.84 -1.05 6.21
CA SER A 133 24.79 -1.26 7.30
C SER A 133 24.15 -1.11 8.68
N VAL A 134 22.94 -0.59 8.76
CA VAL A 134 22.20 -0.37 10.00
C VAL A 134 21.17 -1.48 10.20
N LYS A 135 20.83 -1.77 11.44
CA LYS A 135 19.82 -2.77 11.80
C LYS A 135 18.74 -2.14 12.65
N THR A 136 17.49 -2.53 12.41
CA THR A 136 16.33 -2.21 13.23
C THR A 136 15.71 -3.50 13.76
N GLN A 137 14.98 -3.42 14.87
CA GLN A 137 14.24 -4.56 15.40
C GLN A 137 13.13 -4.97 14.44
N CYS A 138 12.94 -6.29 14.24
CA CYS A 138 11.95 -6.79 13.27
C CYS A 138 10.51 -6.52 13.69
N HIS A 139 10.21 -6.70 14.99
CA HIS A 139 8.87 -6.61 15.56
C HIS A 139 8.89 -5.75 16.83
N PRO A 140 7.83 -4.96 17.12
CA PRO A 140 7.80 -4.09 18.29
C PRO A 140 7.86 -4.83 19.63
N ASP A 141 7.43 -6.09 19.68
CA ASP A 141 7.50 -6.94 20.89
C ASP A 141 8.84 -7.69 21.04
N GLY A 142 9.77 -7.56 20.09
CA GLY A 142 11.05 -8.24 20.08
C GLY A 142 10.98 -9.72 19.65
N SER A 143 9.84 -10.23 19.25
CA SER A 143 9.70 -11.59 18.74
C SER A 143 10.50 -11.78 17.44
N PRO A 144 10.94 -13.01 17.14
CA PRO A 144 11.71 -13.28 15.92
C PRO A 144 10.81 -13.39 14.68
N LYS A 145 11.41 -13.14 13.50
CA LYS A 145 10.74 -13.33 12.21
C LYS A 145 10.17 -14.73 12.05
N THR A 146 8.90 -14.79 11.63
CA THR A 146 8.13 -16.03 11.45
C THR A 146 8.38 -16.69 10.10
N THR A 147 8.77 -15.90 9.08
CA THR A 147 9.19 -16.39 7.76
C THR A 147 10.54 -15.82 7.37
N GLY A 148 11.19 -16.45 6.38
CA GLY A 148 12.36 -15.89 5.69
C GLY A 148 11.95 -14.93 4.58
N GLY A 149 12.93 -14.27 4.01
CA GLY A 149 12.88 -13.30 2.93
C GLY A 149 14.27 -12.70 2.78
N SER A 150 14.41 -11.40 2.59
CA SER A 150 15.71 -10.70 2.65
C SER A 150 16.38 -10.81 4.03
N THR A 151 15.62 -11.09 5.08
CA THR A 151 16.10 -11.42 6.44
C THR A 151 15.70 -12.85 6.78
N ALA A 152 16.61 -13.61 7.38
CA ALA A 152 16.37 -15.01 7.72
C ALA A 152 15.26 -15.18 8.76
N GLN A 153 14.47 -16.25 8.64
CA GLN A 153 13.54 -16.69 9.69
C GLN A 153 14.29 -16.86 11.03
N GLY A 154 13.67 -16.46 12.11
CA GLY A 154 14.24 -16.51 13.47
C GLY A 154 15.10 -15.31 13.84
N ALA A 155 15.37 -14.38 12.92
CA ALA A 155 16.09 -13.13 13.22
C ALA A 155 15.20 -12.16 13.98
N THR A 156 15.77 -11.47 14.99
CA THR A 156 15.09 -10.39 15.73
C THR A 156 15.44 -8.99 15.22
N TYR A 157 16.47 -8.87 14.38
CA TYR A 157 16.89 -7.63 13.73
C TYR A 157 17.01 -7.83 12.22
N ALA A 158 16.51 -6.87 11.45
CA ALA A 158 16.61 -6.79 10.00
C ALA A 158 17.50 -5.62 9.56
N THR A 159 17.92 -5.63 8.30
CA THR A 159 18.52 -4.46 7.66
C THR A 159 17.54 -3.29 7.66
N ALA A 160 17.99 -2.13 8.10
CA ALA A 160 17.14 -0.95 8.25
C ALA A 160 16.49 -0.51 6.92
N VAL A 161 17.29 -0.50 5.84
CA VAL A 161 16.82 -0.41 4.43
C VAL A 161 17.81 -1.18 3.57
N SER A 162 17.33 -2.16 2.79
CA SER A 162 18.17 -2.87 1.82
C SER A 162 18.48 -2.00 0.59
N GLY A 163 19.52 -2.36 -0.16
CA GLY A 163 19.89 -1.67 -1.41
C GLY A 163 18.93 -1.93 -2.58
N GLY A 164 18.09 -2.95 -2.47
CA GLY A 164 17.24 -3.41 -3.55
C GLY A 164 17.97 -4.37 -4.51
N MET A 165 17.22 -4.88 -5.48
CA MET A 165 17.75 -5.67 -6.58
C MET A 165 18.28 -4.77 -7.73
N THR A 166 18.81 -5.37 -8.76
CA THR A 166 19.20 -4.69 -10.01
C THR A 166 18.49 -5.38 -11.17
N PHE A 167 17.85 -4.60 -12.03
CA PHE A 167 17.23 -5.11 -13.26
C PHE A 167 18.27 -5.70 -14.22
N ASN A 168 17.82 -6.53 -15.14
CA ASN A 168 18.70 -7.20 -16.11
C ASN A 168 19.46 -6.24 -17.04
N ASP A 169 18.97 -5.02 -17.20
CA ASP A 169 19.65 -3.96 -17.97
C ASP A 169 20.66 -3.15 -17.13
N GLY A 170 20.79 -3.44 -15.84
CA GLY A 170 21.69 -2.76 -14.92
C GLY A 170 21.05 -1.59 -14.15
N THR A 171 19.77 -1.29 -14.35
CA THR A 171 19.05 -0.24 -13.60
C THR A 171 18.83 -0.67 -12.16
N ALA A 172 19.10 0.21 -11.20
CA ALA A 172 18.84 -0.06 -9.78
C ALA A 172 17.34 -0.01 -9.48
N GLU A 173 16.84 -0.92 -8.67
CA GLU A 173 15.44 -0.95 -8.21
C GLU A 173 15.01 0.39 -7.57
N SER A 174 15.88 0.98 -6.75
CA SER A 174 15.59 2.27 -6.11
C SER A 174 15.30 3.42 -7.09
N THR A 175 15.85 3.36 -8.29
CA THR A 175 15.58 4.34 -9.36
C THR A 175 14.18 4.12 -9.93
N VAL A 176 13.83 2.87 -10.22
CA VAL A 176 12.52 2.52 -10.81
C VAL A 176 11.39 2.72 -9.80
N THR A 177 11.59 2.37 -8.53
CA THR A 177 10.59 2.59 -7.48
C THR A 177 10.30 4.08 -7.27
N LEU A 178 11.31 4.95 -7.37
CA LEU A 178 11.11 6.40 -7.29
C LEU A 178 10.31 6.94 -8.48
N GLN A 179 10.66 6.51 -9.71
CA GLN A 179 9.93 6.88 -10.91
C GLN A 179 8.47 6.41 -10.84
N MET A 180 8.24 5.17 -10.44
CA MET A 180 6.90 4.60 -10.26
C MET A 180 6.09 5.39 -9.22
N ALA A 181 6.70 5.74 -8.08
CA ALA A 181 6.05 6.51 -7.03
C ALA A 181 5.65 7.91 -7.50
N GLN A 182 6.47 8.56 -8.32
CA GLN A 182 6.15 9.88 -8.89
C GLN A 182 4.97 9.80 -9.87
N ILE A 183 4.94 8.78 -10.74
CA ILE A 183 3.81 8.54 -11.66
C ILE A 183 2.53 8.26 -10.87
N LEU A 184 2.60 7.38 -9.87
CA LEU A 184 1.45 7.04 -9.03
C LEU A 184 0.94 8.26 -8.27
N LYS A 185 1.82 9.09 -7.69
CA LYS A 185 1.45 10.34 -7.02
C LYS A 185 0.63 11.24 -7.94
N ASP A 186 1.10 11.48 -9.16
CA ASP A 186 0.42 12.39 -10.09
C ASP A 186 -0.97 11.88 -10.47
N LYS A 187 -1.12 10.56 -10.67
CA LYS A 187 -2.42 9.93 -10.94
C LYS A 187 -3.37 9.97 -9.74
N LEU A 188 -2.86 9.76 -8.53
CA LEU A 188 -3.67 9.84 -7.30
C LEU A 188 -4.18 11.27 -7.05
N LEU A 189 -3.32 12.27 -7.19
CA LEU A 189 -3.71 13.67 -7.09
C LEU A 189 -4.81 14.04 -8.12
N ALA A 190 -4.68 13.56 -9.37
CA ALA A 190 -5.69 13.75 -10.40
C ALA A 190 -7.03 13.04 -10.10
N GLN A 191 -7.05 12.07 -9.19
CA GLN A 191 -8.25 11.37 -8.71
C GLN A 191 -8.79 11.93 -7.39
N GLY A 192 -8.22 13.02 -6.88
CA GLY A 192 -8.66 13.68 -5.65
C GLY A 192 -8.10 13.09 -4.35
N TYR A 193 -7.15 12.16 -4.42
CA TYR A 193 -6.40 11.70 -3.23
C TYR A 193 -5.29 12.69 -2.90
N ASP A 194 -5.05 12.93 -1.62
CA ASP A 194 -3.81 13.53 -1.14
C ASP A 194 -2.72 12.47 -1.06
N VAL A 195 -1.46 12.85 -1.21
CA VAL A 195 -0.35 11.89 -1.27
C VAL A 195 0.78 12.29 -0.34
N LEU A 196 1.12 11.39 0.59
CA LEU A 196 2.36 11.48 1.36
C LEU A 196 3.46 10.72 0.62
N MET A 197 4.34 11.43 -0.08
CA MET A 197 5.55 10.85 -0.67
C MET A 197 6.58 10.61 0.43
N VAL A 198 6.76 9.34 0.82
CA VAL A 198 7.70 8.95 1.88
C VAL A 198 9.15 9.15 1.43
N ARG A 199 9.43 8.92 0.14
CA ARG A 199 10.68 9.24 -0.52
C ARG A 199 10.42 10.00 -1.81
N ASN A 200 11.01 11.18 -1.94
CA ASN A 200 10.81 12.08 -3.09
C ASN A 200 12.12 12.44 -3.82
N SER A 201 13.21 11.72 -3.51
CA SER A 201 14.55 11.89 -4.10
C SER A 201 15.32 10.57 -4.08
N ASP A 202 16.52 10.56 -4.66
CA ASP A 202 17.36 9.36 -4.71
C ASP A 202 17.76 8.84 -3.33
N ASP A 203 17.92 9.73 -2.36
CA ASP A 203 18.23 9.39 -0.97
C ASP A 203 17.26 10.07 -0.02
N VAL A 204 16.68 9.29 0.92
CA VAL A 204 15.97 9.81 2.08
C VAL A 204 16.51 9.13 3.34
N GLN A 205 16.87 9.92 4.34
CA GLN A 205 17.38 9.39 5.60
C GLN A 205 16.24 8.96 6.52
N LEU A 206 15.48 7.96 6.06
CA LEU A 206 14.37 7.30 6.76
C LEU A 206 14.51 5.79 6.59
N ASP A 207 14.59 5.04 7.68
CA ASP A 207 14.54 3.58 7.65
C ASP A 207 13.10 3.06 7.54
N ASN A 208 12.93 1.75 7.35
CA ASN A 208 11.61 1.14 7.15
C ASN A 208 10.67 1.37 8.34
N VAL A 209 11.18 1.46 9.58
CA VAL A 209 10.37 1.80 10.75
C VAL A 209 9.95 3.27 10.69
N ALA A 210 10.88 4.20 10.41
CA ALA A 210 10.55 5.62 10.29
C ALA A 210 9.53 5.90 9.20
N ARG A 211 9.66 5.26 8.03
CA ARG A 211 8.70 5.35 6.91
C ARG A 211 7.31 4.89 7.32
N THR A 212 7.23 3.76 8.03
CA THR A 212 5.97 3.22 8.54
C THR A 212 5.35 4.14 9.59
N VAL A 213 6.14 4.63 10.54
CA VAL A 213 5.67 5.53 11.61
C VAL A 213 5.17 6.87 11.04
N LEU A 214 5.84 7.43 10.02
CA LEU A 214 5.36 8.60 9.29
C LEU A 214 3.97 8.33 8.67
N CYS A 215 3.81 7.23 7.97
CA CYS A 215 2.53 6.85 7.37
C CYS A 215 1.44 6.66 8.44
N ASN A 216 1.74 5.96 9.54
CA ASN A 216 0.78 5.74 10.65
C ASN A 216 0.19 7.04 11.20
N ASN A 217 0.91 8.16 11.12
CA ASN A 217 0.51 9.44 11.72
C ASN A 217 -0.02 10.47 10.71
N VAL A 218 0.17 10.24 9.40
CA VAL A 218 -0.13 11.25 8.37
C VAL A 218 -1.01 10.69 7.26
N ALA A 219 -1.07 9.37 7.06
CA ALA A 219 -1.77 8.74 5.94
C ALA A 219 -2.93 7.83 6.41
N ASP A 220 -3.87 7.56 5.51
CA ASP A 220 -4.98 6.64 5.71
C ASP A 220 -4.65 5.22 5.23
N CYS A 221 -3.67 5.07 4.34
CA CYS A 221 -3.06 3.80 3.97
C CYS A 221 -1.60 3.98 3.54
N HIS A 222 -0.83 2.89 3.52
CA HIS A 222 0.59 2.88 3.17
C HIS A 222 0.87 1.82 2.10
N ILE A 223 1.40 2.24 0.96
CA ILE A 223 1.78 1.36 -0.15
C ILE A 223 3.28 1.51 -0.41
N SER A 224 4.04 0.43 -0.21
CA SER A 224 5.43 0.35 -0.67
C SER A 224 5.49 -0.27 -2.06
N LEU A 225 6.38 0.26 -2.89
CA LEU A 225 6.56 -0.14 -4.28
C LEU A 225 7.92 -0.81 -4.43
N HIS A 226 7.93 -2.06 -4.92
CA HIS A 226 9.10 -2.92 -5.06
C HIS A 226 9.04 -3.78 -6.32
N TRP A 227 10.17 -4.41 -6.63
CA TRP A 227 10.34 -5.49 -7.62
C TRP A 227 11.15 -6.62 -6.99
N ASP A 228 10.61 -7.85 -7.07
CA ASP A 228 11.18 -9.01 -6.38
C ASP A 228 12.54 -9.46 -6.92
N GLY A 229 13.49 -9.63 -6.03
CA GLY A 229 14.83 -10.13 -6.32
C GLY A 229 14.91 -11.66 -6.36
N ASP A 230 14.00 -12.34 -7.08
CA ASP A 230 13.87 -13.80 -7.11
C ASP A 230 14.88 -14.55 -7.99
N GLY A 231 15.66 -13.82 -8.83
CA GLY A 231 16.64 -14.39 -9.74
C GLY A 231 16.05 -15.13 -10.94
N LEU A 232 14.75 -15.04 -11.22
CA LEU A 232 14.11 -15.64 -12.39
C LEU A 232 14.51 -14.89 -13.67
N GLY A 233 14.69 -15.63 -14.76
CA GLY A 233 15.01 -15.08 -16.08
C GLY A 233 13.77 -14.70 -16.91
N TYR A 234 12.61 -14.55 -16.29
CA TYR A 234 11.35 -14.14 -16.92
C TYR A 234 10.51 -13.31 -15.95
N ASP A 235 9.66 -12.46 -16.48
CA ASP A 235 8.70 -11.70 -15.69
C ASP A 235 7.63 -12.63 -15.08
N LYS A 236 7.57 -12.70 -13.76
CA LYS A 236 6.58 -13.53 -13.05
C LYS A 236 5.26 -12.81 -12.77
N GLY A 237 5.23 -11.49 -12.92
CA GLY A 237 4.07 -10.65 -12.65
C GLY A 237 3.98 -10.10 -11.23
N CYS A 238 2.93 -9.32 -10.99
CA CYS A 238 2.70 -8.56 -9.77
C CYS A 238 2.06 -9.41 -8.66
N PHE A 239 2.36 -9.06 -7.41
CA PHE A 239 1.72 -9.62 -6.23
C PHE A 239 1.91 -8.68 -5.03
N TYR A 240 1.18 -8.92 -3.95
CA TYR A 240 1.41 -8.23 -2.68
C TYR A 240 1.99 -9.17 -1.63
N ILE A 241 2.68 -8.61 -0.67
CA ILE A 241 3.17 -9.35 0.49
C ILE A 241 2.07 -9.41 1.54
N SER A 242 1.50 -10.60 1.72
CA SER A 242 0.47 -10.87 2.72
C SER A 242 1.06 -11.18 4.09
N VAL A 243 0.26 -10.94 5.14
CA VAL A 243 0.67 -11.14 6.53
C VAL A 243 0.72 -12.63 6.87
N PRO A 244 1.87 -13.18 7.32
CA PRO A 244 1.97 -14.56 7.77
C PRO A 244 1.11 -14.84 9.01
N ASP A 245 0.52 -16.03 9.09
CA ASP A 245 -0.31 -16.44 10.23
C ASP A 245 0.42 -16.30 11.58
N GLY A 246 1.73 -16.50 11.60
CA GLY A 246 2.54 -16.34 12.80
C GLY A 246 2.58 -14.93 13.38
N LEU A 247 2.24 -13.90 12.61
CA LEU A 247 2.18 -12.50 13.06
C LEU A 247 0.77 -12.06 13.47
N LYS A 248 -0.28 -12.75 13.07
CA LYS A 248 -1.68 -12.33 13.24
C LYS A 248 -2.15 -12.26 14.71
N SER A 249 -1.32 -12.66 15.66
CA SER A 249 -1.56 -12.53 17.11
C SER A 249 -0.69 -11.48 17.79
N MET A 250 0.22 -10.82 17.07
CA MET A 250 1.14 -9.79 17.58
C MET A 250 0.56 -8.40 17.28
N GLU A 251 0.46 -7.53 18.28
CA GLU A 251 0.10 -6.12 18.02
C GLU A 251 1.28 -5.33 17.41
N PRO A 252 0.98 -4.41 16.49
CA PRO A 252 -0.32 -3.95 15.99
C PRO A 252 -0.94 -4.83 14.89
N VAL A 253 -0.22 -5.84 14.40
CA VAL A 253 -0.67 -6.72 13.30
C VAL A 253 -2.01 -7.38 13.63
N ALA A 254 -2.20 -7.85 14.87
CA ALA A 254 -3.43 -8.53 15.29
C ALA A 254 -4.69 -7.69 15.03
N SER A 255 -4.59 -6.39 15.22
CA SER A 255 -5.69 -5.45 15.00
C SER A 255 -5.88 -5.04 13.54
N HIS A 256 -4.87 -5.19 12.67
CA HIS A 256 -4.86 -4.57 11.32
C HIS A 256 -4.61 -5.53 10.15
N TRP A 257 -4.24 -6.80 10.37
CA TRP A 257 -3.84 -7.71 9.29
C TRP A 257 -4.94 -7.91 8.21
N GLN A 258 -6.24 -7.89 8.60
CA GLN A 258 -7.33 -8.01 7.63
C GLN A 258 -7.37 -6.82 6.67
N GLU A 259 -7.09 -5.62 7.18
CA GLU A 259 -7.04 -4.39 6.38
C GLU A 259 -5.82 -4.39 5.47
N HIS A 260 -4.66 -4.88 5.95
CA HIS A 260 -3.46 -5.07 5.12
C HIS A 260 -3.74 -6.00 3.94
N ASP A 261 -4.29 -7.19 4.22
CA ASP A 261 -4.61 -8.18 3.19
C ASP A 261 -5.73 -7.70 2.24
N ALA A 262 -6.73 -6.97 2.75
CA ALA A 262 -7.81 -6.41 1.94
C ALA A 262 -7.29 -5.32 0.97
N LEU A 263 -6.41 -4.42 1.43
CA LEU A 263 -5.76 -3.43 0.59
C LEU A 263 -4.94 -4.11 -0.51
N GLY A 264 -4.07 -5.07 -0.15
CA GLY A 264 -3.24 -5.80 -1.13
C GLY A 264 -4.06 -6.54 -2.17
N ALA A 265 -5.12 -7.23 -1.75
CA ALA A 265 -6.01 -7.95 -2.66
C ALA A 265 -6.73 -7.00 -3.64
N SER A 266 -7.17 -5.83 -3.16
CA SER A 266 -7.82 -4.80 -4.00
C SER A 266 -6.85 -4.22 -5.03
N LEU A 267 -5.60 -3.93 -4.64
CA LEU A 267 -4.57 -3.43 -5.55
C LEU A 267 -4.22 -4.44 -6.64
N VAL A 268 -4.08 -5.72 -6.28
CA VAL A 268 -3.83 -6.81 -7.23
C VAL A 268 -4.99 -6.97 -8.22
N GLU A 269 -6.24 -6.81 -7.76
CA GLU A 269 -7.39 -6.88 -8.67
C GLU A 269 -7.45 -5.68 -9.62
N GLY A 270 -7.07 -4.49 -9.16
CA GLY A 270 -6.90 -3.32 -10.02
C GLY A 270 -5.82 -3.54 -11.08
N LEU A 271 -4.64 -4.06 -10.71
CA LEU A 271 -3.58 -4.44 -11.64
C LEU A 271 -4.04 -5.49 -12.65
N ARG A 272 -4.80 -6.50 -12.22
CA ARG A 272 -5.40 -7.51 -13.11
C ARG A 272 -6.38 -6.89 -14.12
N THR A 273 -7.20 -5.95 -13.66
CA THR A 273 -8.17 -5.23 -14.49
C THR A 273 -7.47 -4.40 -15.57
N GLU A 274 -6.32 -3.82 -15.24
CA GLU A 274 -5.48 -3.08 -16.20
C GLU A 274 -4.68 -4.01 -17.15
N GLY A 275 -4.84 -5.33 -16.99
CA GLY A 275 -4.21 -6.32 -17.86
C GLY A 275 -2.78 -6.70 -17.47
N MET A 276 -2.33 -6.33 -16.27
CA MET A 276 -1.01 -6.72 -15.76
C MET A 276 -0.96 -8.22 -15.43
N THR A 277 0.19 -8.84 -15.67
CA THR A 277 0.42 -10.23 -15.25
C THR A 277 0.44 -10.32 -13.72
N ILE A 278 -0.28 -11.30 -13.18
CA ILE A 278 -0.34 -11.52 -11.73
C ILE A 278 0.32 -12.86 -11.39
N TYR A 279 1.23 -12.82 -10.42
CA TYR A 279 1.90 -14.02 -9.93
C TYR A 279 0.94 -14.90 -9.13
N GLN A 280 0.77 -16.15 -9.55
CA GLN A 280 -0.10 -17.16 -8.89
C GLN A 280 -1.50 -16.60 -8.55
N ASN A 281 -1.82 -16.55 -7.24
CA ASN A 281 -3.07 -15.99 -6.71
C ASN A 281 -2.97 -14.51 -6.31
N GLY A 282 -1.83 -13.87 -6.58
CA GLY A 282 -1.61 -12.43 -6.32
C GLY A 282 -1.02 -12.10 -4.95
N SER A 283 -0.63 -13.09 -4.15
CA SER A 283 -0.01 -12.84 -2.85
C SER A 283 1.11 -13.81 -2.49
N MET A 284 2.04 -13.35 -1.64
CA MET A 284 3.09 -14.17 -1.04
C MET A 284 3.25 -13.82 0.44
N ASN A 285 3.29 -14.84 1.30
CA ASN A 285 3.46 -14.63 2.75
C ASN A 285 4.90 -14.35 3.10
N ILE A 286 5.22 -13.12 3.48
CA ILE A 286 6.53 -12.72 3.99
C ILE A 286 6.35 -11.83 5.22
N ASP A 287 7.15 -12.07 6.22
CA ASP A 287 7.21 -11.28 7.44
C ASP A 287 8.02 -9.99 7.19
N LEU A 288 7.33 -8.86 7.09
CA LEU A 288 7.92 -7.56 6.82
C LEU A 288 7.91 -6.65 8.04
N THR A 289 9.00 -5.89 8.22
CA THR A 289 9.09 -4.83 9.23
C THR A 289 7.99 -3.78 9.06
N GLN A 290 7.65 -3.42 7.81
CA GLN A 290 6.59 -2.46 7.51
C GLN A 290 5.26 -2.88 8.14
N THR A 291 4.73 -4.06 7.82
CA THR A 291 3.45 -4.52 8.36
C THR A 291 3.50 -4.76 9.86
N SER A 292 4.68 -5.13 10.40
CA SER A 292 4.87 -5.37 11.84
C SER A 292 4.72 -4.11 12.71
N TYR A 293 4.93 -2.92 12.14
CA TYR A 293 4.81 -1.63 12.84
C TYR A 293 3.61 -0.80 12.38
N SER A 294 2.84 -1.26 11.38
CA SER A 294 1.72 -0.49 10.82
C SER A 294 0.47 -0.54 11.69
N THR A 295 -0.11 0.64 11.91
CA THR A 295 -1.40 0.86 12.61
C THR A 295 -2.50 1.35 11.66
N ILE A 296 -2.22 1.33 10.37
CA ILE A 296 -3.14 1.67 9.27
C ILE A 296 -3.04 0.57 8.21
N PRO A 297 -3.98 0.43 7.25
CA PRO A 297 -3.84 -0.47 6.12
C PRO A 297 -2.50 -0.25 5.41
N SER A 298 -1.66 -1.29 5.33
CA SER A 298 -0.29 -1.16 4.84
C SER A 298 0.13 -2.39 4.05
N VAL A 299 0.70 -2.20 2.87
CA VAL A 299 1.08 -3.30 1.98
C VAL A 299 2.38 -2.98 1.23
N ASP A 300 3.15 -4.02 0.98
CA ASP A 300 4.27 -4.02 0.05
C ASP A 300 3.81 -4.68 -1.25
N MET A 301 3.97 -3.96 -2.36
CA MET A 301 3.60 -4.39 -3.70
C MET A 301 4.86 -4.73 -4.49
N GLU A 302 4.98 -5.98 -4.90
CA GLU A 302 5.97 -6.43 -5.86
C GLU A 302 5.38 -6.31 -7.27
N LEU A 303 5.84 -5.34 -8.04
CA LEU A 303 5.26 -4.99 -9.35
C LEU A 303 5.88 -5.79 -10.51
N GLY A 304 6.67 -6.79 -10.19
CA GLY A 304 7.37 -7.68 -11.09
C GLY A 304 8.65 -8.21 -10.47
N ASN A 305 9.68 -8.42 -11.29
CA ASN A 305 11.01 -8.83 -10.86
C ASN A 305 12.12 -8.23 -11.76
N ALA A 306 13.37 -8.69 -11.62
CA ALA A 306 14.50 -8.19 -12.40
C ALA A 306 14.34 -8.34 -13.93
N SER A 307 13.43 -9.18 -14.41
CA SER A 307 13.15 -9.41 -15.83
C SER A 307 11.94 -8.64 -16.36
N SER A 308 11.23 -7.91 -15.51
CA SER A 308 10.02 -7.17 -15.90
C SER A 308 10.39 -5.91 -16.70
N ASP A 309 9.51 -5.54 -17.62
CA ASP A 309 9.57 -4.24 -18.30
C ASP A 309 9.26 -3.12 -17.31
N HIS A 310 10.09 -2.09 -17.32
CA HIS A 310 9.94 -0.89 -16.50
C HIS A 310 9.99 0.39 -17.35
N SER A 311 9.56 0.29 -18.62
CA SER A 311 9.35 1.46 -19.48
C SER A 311 8.27 2.37 -18.92
N ASP A 312 8.30 3.67 -19.31
CA ASP A 312 7.27 4.65 -18.93
C ASP A 312 5.85 4.15 -19.20
N SER A 313 5.64 3.43 -20.31
CA SER A 313 4.33 2.86 -20.65
C SER A 313 3.89 1.84 -19.63
N THR A 314 4.77 0.91 -19.25
CA THR A 314 4.47 -0.15 -18.27
C THR A 314 4.26 0.45 -16.87
N LEU A 315 5.11 1.40 -16.45
CA LEU A 315 4.94 2.07 -15.17
C LEU A 315 3.61 2.85 -15.11
N ASN A 316 3.17 3.46 -16.22
CA ASN A 316 1.87 4.13 -16.29
C ASN A 316 0.72 3.12 -16.16
N SER A 317 0.76 1.97 -16.82
CA SER A 317 -0.27 0.92 -16.68
C SER A 317 -0.30 0.33 -15.26
N LEU A 318 0.85 0.10 -14.64
CA LEU A 318 0.95 -0.31 -13.24
C LEU A 318 0.29 0.72 -12.31
N ALA A 319 0.55 2.00 -12.53
CA ALA A 319 -0.04 3.07 -11.72
C ALA A 319 -1.56 3.18 -11.92
N ASP A 320 -2.06 3.01 -13.15
CA ASP A 320 -3.52 2.96 -13.43
C ASP A 320 -4.18 1.79 -12.70
N GLY A 321 -3.56 0.62 -12.71
CA GLY A 321 -4.04 -0.54 -11.95
C GLY A 321 -4.07 -0.31 -10.45
N LEU A 322 -3.02 0.30 -9.87
CA LEU A 322 -3.01 0.63 -8.45
C LEU A 322 -4.09 1.66 -8.08
N VAL A 323 -4.33 2.66 -8.92
CA VAL A 323 -5.42 3.64 -8.72
C VAL A 323 -6.79 2.97 -8.77
N LEU A 324 -7.03 2.05 -9.73
CA LEU A 324 -8.28 1.26 -9.79
C LEU A 324 -8.48 0.45 -8.50
N GLY A 325 -7.41 -0.19 -7.99
CA GLY A 325 -7.45 -0.93 -6.75
C GLY A 325 -7.76 -0.05 -5.54
N LEU A 326 -7.16 1.14 -5.44
CA LEU A 326 -7.44 2.09 -4.36
C LEU A 326 -8.87 2.62 -4.42
N ASN A 327 -9.37 2.97 -5.61
CA ASN A 327 -10.76 3.38 -5.78
C ASN A 327 -11.72 2.29 -5.30
N ALA A 328 -11.47 1.02 -5.64
CA ALA A 328 -12.28 -0.10 -5.18
C ALA A 328 -12.18 -0.31 -3.65
N TYR A 329 -10.98 -0.17 -3.07
CA TYR A 329 -10.75 -0.33 -1.64
C TYR A 329 -11.49 0.72 -0.80
N PHE A 330 -11.45 1.98 -1.21
CA PHE A 330 -12.11 3.08 -0.50
C PHE A 330 -13.58 3.29 -0.91
N GLY A 331 -14.09 2.53 -1.89
CA GLY A 331 -15.48 2.62 -2.34
C GLY A 331 -15.80 3.89 -3.17
N ASN A 332 -14.81 4.37 -3.93
CA ASN A 332 -14.87 5.60 -4.74
C ASN A 332 -15.09 5.30 -6.24
#